data_d57891af74c1ae5adff29d07ce39b65e
#
_entry.id   d57891af74c1ae5adff29d07ce39b65e
#
_cell.length_a   1.000
_cell.length_b   1.000
_cell.length_c   1.000
_cell.angle_alpha   90.00
_cell.angle_beta   90.00
_cell.angle_gamma   90.00
#
_symmetry.space_group_name_H-M   'P 1'
#
loop_
_entity.id
_entity.type
_entity.pdbx_description
1 polymer ?
#
loop_
_entity_poly.entity_id
_entity_poly.type
_entity_poly.pdbx_seq_one_letter_code
_entity_poly.pdbx_strand_id
1 'polypeptide(L)'
;MDPYNDFLAEGGKLWPRVRPMAEQLQLLPHLRELLAAARANDIHVFFVPHHKAEPLDFEGWKFMNPTHVGARHIKPFIRGTWGAEFHADLQPRQGEVIVGEHWLHSGFANTDLDYQLRNRGIDHIILAGMRGNACIEATARYGVELGYHVTLVKDATAAFSHAEWAATMEVNAPAFAHAIVTTAEIVGQISGAGPRMTPLAAQRQANH
;
A
#
# COMPACT_ATOMS: atom_id res chain seq x y z
N MET A 1 -3.11 1.14 0.22
CA MET A 1 -3.09 0.93 -1.25
C MET A 1 -3.89 -0.30 -1.60
N ASP A 2 -4.62 -0.27 -2.72
CA ASP A 2 -5.32 -1.39 -3.37
C ASP A 2 -6.25 -2.20 -2.45
N PRO A 3 -7.13 -1.56 -1.66
CA PRO A 3 -7.96 -2.28 -0.67
C PRO A 3 -9.17 -2.99 -1.30
N TYR A 4 -8.96 -3.65 -2.44
CA TYR A 4 -10.01 -4.31 -3.22
C TYR A 4 -10.42 -5.68 -2.68
N ASN A 5 -11.68 -6.05 -2.88
CA ASN A 5 -12.19 -7.38 -2.54
C ASN A 5 -11.43 -8.50 -3.26
N ASP A 6 -11.00 -8.28 -4.51
CA ASP A 6 -10.19 -9.26 -5.25
C ASP A 6 -8.87 -9.62 -4.53
N PHE A 7 -8.31 -8.70 -3.71
CA PHE A 7 -7.14 -8.97 -2.88
C PHE A 7 -7.49 -9.49 -1.47
N LEU A 8 -8.52 -8.93 -0.84
CA LEU A 8 -8.68 -8.97 0.62
C LEU A 8 -9.85 -9.82 1.10
N ALA A 9 -10.71 -10.29 0.20
CA ALA A 9 -11.92 -11.01 0.58
C ALA A 9 -11.99 -12.42 -0.03
N GLU A 10 -12.60 -13.34 0.70
CA GLU A 10 -12.91 -14.67 0.19
C GLU A 10 -13.80 -14.55 -1.07
N GLY A 11 -13.45 -15.31 -2.11
CA GLY A 11 -14.06 -15.20 -3.44
C GLY A 11 -13.40 -14.19 -4.38
N GLY A 12 -12.47 -13.37 -3.89
CA GLY A 12 -11.65 -12.48 -4.72
C GLY A 12 -10.68 -13.26 -5.60
N LYS A 13 -10.44 -12.77 -6.83
CA LYS A 13 -9.63 -13.49 -7.83
C LYS A 13 -8.17 -13.67 -7.43
N LEU A 14 -7.63 -12.75 -6.63
CA LEU A 14 -6.26 -12.79 -6.14
C LEU A 14 -6.16 -13.30 -4.69
N TRP A 15 -7.29 -13.38 -3.99
CA TRP A 15 -7.35 -13.86 -2.61
C TRP A 15 -6.64 -15.20 -2.37
N PRO A 16 -6.83 -16.26 -3.20
CA PRO A 16 -6.13 -17.52 -2.99
C PRO A 16 -4.61 -17.41 -2.92
N ARG A 17 -4.04 -16.41 -3.60
CA ARG A 17 -2.59 -16.14 -3.58
C ARG A 17 -2.15 -15.31 -2.39
N VAL A 18 -3.02 -14.40 -1.93
CA VAL A 18 -2.74 -13.48 -0.81
C VAL A 18 -3.00 -14.15 0.54
N ARG A 19 -4.02 -15.00 0.60
CA ARG A 19 -4.55 -15.58 1.83
C ARG A 19 -3.49 -16.10 2.81
N PRO A 20 -2.49 -16.93 2.41
CA PRO A 20 -1.52 -17.46 3.37
C PRO A 20 -0.76 -16.35 4.10
N MET A 21 -0.34 -15.31 3.37
CA MET A 21 0.35 -14.18 3.98
C MET A 21 -0.60 -13.26 4.76
N ALA A 22 -1.82 -13.04 4.26
CA ALA A 22 -2.82 -12.22 4.92
C ALA A 22 -3.23 -12.81 6.28
N GLU A 23 -3.40 -14.12 6.36
CA GLU A 23 -3.71 -14.83 7.61
C GLU A 23 -2.51 -14.80 8.57
N GLN A 24 -1.30 -15.08 8.08
CA GLN A 24 -0.08 -15.06 8.89
C GLN A 24 0.18 -13.67 9.50
N LEU A 25 -0.01 -12.61 8.73
CA LEU A 25 0.22 -11.23 9.15
C LEU A 25 -0.99 -10.61 9.87
N GLN A 26 -2.12 -11.28 9.94
CA GLN A 26 -3.38 -10.68 10.38
C GLN A 26 -3.68 -9.36 9.63
N LEU A 27 -3.46 -9.37 8.32
CA LEU A 27 -3.45 -8.19 7.46
C LEU A 27 -4.68 -7.30 7.64
N LEU A 28 -5.88 -7.86 7.52
CA LEU A 28 -7.12 -7.09 7.60
C LEU A 28 -7.38 -6.49 8.99
N PRO A 29 -7.17 -7.21 10.12
CA PRO A 29 -7.14 -6.62 11.45
C PRO A 29 -6.19 -5.42 11.56
N HIS A 30 -4.95 -5.54 11.11
CA HIS A 30 -3.97 -4.46 11.20
C HIS A 30 -4.32 -3.27 10.30
N LEU A 31 -4.84 -3.50 9.09
CA LEU A 31 -5.33 -2.41 8.22
C LEU A 31 -6.49 -1.65 8.87
N ARG A 32 -7.41 -2.35 9.52
CA ARG A 32 -8.53 -1.73 10.27
C ARG A 32 -8.05 -0.91 11.45
N GLU A 33 -7.11 -1.45 12.23
CA GLU A 33 -6.54 -0.77 13.39
C GLU A 33 -5.80 0.51 12.96
N LEU A 34 -4.95 0.41 11.94
CA LEU A 34 -4.21 1.56 11.40
C LEU A 34 -5.16 2.64 10.89
N LEU A 35 -6.18 2.25 10.12
CA LEU A 35 -7.19 3.17 9.58
C LEU A 35 -8.00 3.84 10.70
N ALA A 36 -8.38 3.09 11.72
CA ALA A 36 -9.09 3.62 12.88
C ALA A 36 -8.23 4.62 13.67
N ALA A 37 -6.96 4.30 13.89
CA ALA A 37 -6.03 5.20 14.58
C ALA A 37 -5.79 6.48 13.79
N ALA A 38 -5.60 6.41 12.48
CA ALA A 38 -5.46 7.60 11.63
C ALA A 38 -6.69 8.51 11.74
N ARG A 39 -7.88 7.94 11.62
CA ARG A 39 -9.16 8.66 11.74
C ARG A 39 -9.40 9.28 13.11
N ALA A 40 -8.99 8.62 14.18
CA ALA A 40 -9.16 9.09 15.55
C ALA A 40 -8.20 10.23 15.92
N ASN A 41 -7.12 10.42 15.13
CA ASN A 41 -6.08 11.41 15.39
C ASN A 41 -5.94 12.43 14.25
N ASP A 42 -6.99 12.62 13.45
CA ASP A 42 -7.06 13.61 12.35
C ASP A 42 -5.92 13.50 11.32
N ILE A 43 -5.39 12.29 11.13
CA ILE A 43 -4.40 12.03 10.09
C ILE A 43 -5.12 11.84 8.75
N HIS A 44 -4.67 12.55 7.74
CA HIS A 44 -5.21 12.44 6.39
C HIS A 44 -5.10 11.03 5.84
N VAL A 45 -6.21 10.48 5.37
CA VAL A 45 -6.27 9.15 4.75
C VAL A 45 -6.39 9.28 3.24
N PHE A 46 -5.53 8.55 2.53
CA PHE A 46 -5.52 8.46 1.07
C PHE A 46 -5.73 7.01 0.65
N PHE A 47 -6.76 6.80 -0.16
CA PHE A 47 -6.95 5.54 -0.87
C PHE A 47 -6.28 5.66 -2.23
N VAL A 48 -5.31 4.78 -2.49
CA VAL A 48 -4.53 4.77 -3.73
C VAL A 48 -4.85 3.48 -4.48
N PRO A 49 -5.86 3.52 -5.37
CA PRO A 49 -6.37 2.34 -6.05
C PRO A 49 -5.62 2.00 -7.32
N HIS A 50 -5.47 0.71 -7.61
CA HIS A 50 -5.06 0.22 -8.92
C HIS A 50 -6.16 0.47 -9.97
N HIS A 51 -5.76 0.57 -11.22
CA HIS A 51 -6.67 0.66 -12.36
C HIS A 51 -7.68 -0.49 -12.35
N LYS A 52 -8.95 -0.15 -12.51
CA LYS A 52 -10.04 -1.12 -12.63
C LYS A 52 -10.13 -1.58 -14.06
N ALA A 53 -9.95 -2.88 -14.29
CA ALA A 53 -9.87 -3.47 -15.61
C ALA A 53 -11.11 -3.21 -16.45
N GLU A 54 -10.88 -2.83 -17.70
CA GLU A 54 -11.92 -2.59 -18.72
C GLU A 54 -11.71 -3.49 -19.96
N PRO A 55 -12.75 -3.71 -20.79
CA PRO A 55 -12.70 -4.68 -21.89
C PRO A 55 -11.58 -4.42 -22.90
N LEU A 56 -11.23 -3.15 -23.14
CA LEU A 56 -10.23 -2.76 -24.17
C LEU A 56 -8.85 -2.47 -23.58
N ASP A 57 -8.64 -2.75 -22.31
CA ASP A 57 -7.33 -2.55 -21.66
C ASP A 57 -6.25 -3.35 -22.38
N PHE A 58 -5.11 -2.70 -22.56
CA PHE A 58 -3.92 -3.24 -23.22
C PHE A 58 -4.08 -3.51 -24.72
N GLU A 59 -5.22 -3.17 -25.34
CA GLU A 59 -5.38 -3.30 -26.78
C GLU A 59 -4.45 -2.33 -27.51
N GLY A 60 -3.69 -2.86 -28.46
CA GLY A 60 -2.69 -2.09 -29.21
C GLY A 60 -1.42 -1.71 -28.44
N TRP A 61 -1.27 -2.14 -27.18
CA TRP A 61 -0.05 -1.86 -26.42
C TRP A 61 1.15 -2.59 -27.00
N LYS A 62 2.16 -1.82 -27.40
CA LYS A 62 3.39 -2.35 -28.00
C LYS A 62 4.24 -3.17 -27.02
N PHE A 63 4.29 -2.74 -25.76
CA PHE A 63 5.14 -3.36 -24.74
C PHE A 63 4.33 -3.64 -23.48
N MET A 64 3.93 -4.88 -23.28
CA MET A 64 3.33 -5.36 -22.04
C MET A 64 4.41 -6.01 -21.18
N ASN A 65 4.51 -5.61 -19.92
CA ASN A 65 5.36 -6.29 -18.95
C ASN A 65 4.64 -7.53 -18.36
N PRO A 66 5.38 -8.42 -17.64
CA PRO A 66 4.79 -9.65 -17.07
C PRO A 66 3.57 -9.41 -16.16
N THR A 67 3.51 -8.30 -15.43
CA THR A 67 2.35 -7.97 -14.59
C THR A 67 1.12 -7.67 -15.43
N HIS A 68 1.24 -6.88 -16.49
CA HIS A 68 0.14 -6.61 -17.42
C HIS A 68 -0.32 -7.88 -18.15
N VAL A 69 0.62 -8.74 -18.57
CA VAL A 69 0.27 -10.05 -19.17
C VAL A 69 -0.53 -10.89 -18.18
N GLY A 70 -0.08 -10.97 -16.93
CA GLY A 70 -0.82 -11.68 -15.88
C GLY A 70 -2.20 -11.07 -15.61
N ALA A 71 -2.30 -9.74 -15.52
CA ALA A 71 -3.57 -9.04 -15.32
C ALA A 71 -4.56 -9.28 -16.48
N ARG A 72 -4.07 -9.30 -17.72
CA ARG A 72 -4.91 -9.60 -18.89
C ARG A 72 -5.53 -11.01 -18.84
N HIS A 73 -4.82 -11.98 -18.26
CA HIS A 73 -5.33 -13.34 -18.09
C HIS A 73 -6.28 -13.48 -16.91
N ILE A 74 -5.88 -12.98 -15.74
CA ILE A 74 -6.65 -13.12 -14.49
C ILE A 74 -7.84 -12.16 -14.47
N LYS A 75 -7.69 -10.99 -15.11
CA LYS A 75 -8.66 -9.89 -15.11
C LYS A 75 -9.12 -9.54 -13.68
N PRO A 76 -8.20 -9.16 -12.79
CA PRO A 76 -8.59 -8.68 -11.47
C PRO A 76 -9.24 -7.29 -11.59
N PHE A 77 -9.98 -6.91 -10.58
CA PHE A 77 -10.56 -5.56 -10.42
C PHE A 77 -11.40 -5.10 -11.62
N ILE A 78 -12.22 -5.97 -12.22
CA ILE A 78 -13.09 -5.58 -13.34
C ILE A 78 -14.05 -4.48 -12.87
N ARG A 79 -14.04 -3.34 -13.57
CA ARG A 79 -14.89 -2.20 -13.26
C ARG A 79 -16.37 -2.61 -13.20
N GLY A 80 -17.05 -2.18 -12.14
CA GLY A 80 -18.45 -2.50 -11.89
C GLY A 80 -18.71 -3.89 -11.31
N THR A 81 -17.67 -4.64 -10.95
CA THR A 81 -17.83 -5.92 -10.23
C THR A 81 -17.45 -5.77 -8.76
N TRP A 82 -17.99 -6.64 -7.92
CA TRP A 82 -17.67 -6.72 -6.50
C TRP A 82 -16.17 -6.83 -6.21
N GLY A 83 -15.42 -7.56 -7.05
CA GLY A 83 -13.96 -7.70 -6.90
C GLY A 83 -13.20 -6.37 -6.99
N ALA A 84 -13.73 -5.40 -7.74
CA ALA A 84 -13.18 -4.06 -7.91
C ALA A 84 -13.75 -3.03 -6.92
N GLU A 85 -14.58 -3.44 -5.98
CA GLU A 85 -15.00 -2.60 -4.86
C GLU A 85 -13.98 -2.68 -3.73
N PHE A 86 -13.86 -1.61 -2.96
CA PHE A 86 -13.05 -1.64 -1.75
C PHE A 86 -13.67 -2.59 -0.72
N HIS A 87 -12.81 -3.26 0.05
CA HIS A 87 -13.25 -4.15 1.11
C HIS A 87 -14.18 -3.43 2.09
N ALA A 88 -15.24 -4.10 2.56
CA ALA A 88 -16.29 -3.49 3.39
C ALA A 88 -15.74 -2.78 4.63
N ASP A 89 -14.69 -3.34 5.25
CA ASP A 89 -14.05 -2.77 6.44
C ASP A 89 -13.11 -1.58 6.14
N LEU A 90 -12.80 -1.34 4.87
CA LEU A 90 -11.83 -0.33 4.42
C LEU A 90 -12.48 0.69 3.49
N GLN A 91 -13.75 0.99 3.69
CA GLN A 91 -14.45 1.97 2.88
C GLN A 91 -13.99 3.40 3.19
N PRO A 92 -13.78 4.25 2.15
CA PRO A 92 -13.50 5.66 2.34
C PRO A 92 -14.65 6.37 3.07
N ARG A 93 -14.30 7.34 3.91
CA ARG A 93 -15.26 8.26 4.53
C ARG A 93 -15.30 9.58 3.79
N GLN A 94 -16.36 10.37 4.02
CA GLN A 94 -16.43 11.71 3.52
C GLN A 94 -15.23 12.55 4.00
N GLY A 95 -14.57 13.24 3.08
CA GLY A 95 -13.38 14.04 3.36
C GLY A 95 -12.05 13.29 3.16
N GLU A 96 -12.06 11.96 3.03
CA GLU A 96 -10.88 11.18 2.67
C GLU A 96 -10.64 11.22 1.16
N VAL A 97 -9.37 11.12 0.77
CA VAL A 97 -8.97 11.26 -0.64
C VAL A 97 -8.93 9.90 -1.32
N ILE A 98 -9.62 9.79 -2.45
CA ILE A 98 -9.41 8.67 -3.39
C ILE A 98 -8.59 9.24 -4.55
N VAL A 99 -7.35 8.77 -4.67
CA VAL A 99 -6.41 9.18 -5.72
C VAL A 99 -6.81 8.56 -7.06
N GLY A 100 -6.41 9.18 -8.16
CA GLY A 100 -6.55 8.60 -9.49
C GLY A 100 -5.91 7.21 -9.58
N GLU A 101 -6.56 6.29 -10.31
CA GLU A 101 -6.14 4.89 -10.43
C GLU A 101 -4.74 4.78 -11.05
N HIS A 102 -3.82 4.07 -10.39
CA HIS A 102 -2.50 3.79 -10.93
C HIS A 102 -2.51 2.52 -11.80
N TRP A 103 -1.77 2.56 -12.92
CA TRP A 103 -1.83 1.52 -13.95
C TRP A 103 -0.97 0.29 -13.70
N LEU A 104 0.08 0.41 -12.93
CA LEU A 104 1.02 -0.69 -12.70
C LEU A 104 1.38 -0.82 -11.21
N HIS A 105 2.44 -0.15 -10.76
CA HIS A 105 2.92 -0.35 -9.39
C HIS A 105 2.96 0.95 -8.58
N SER A 106 3.50 2.04 -9.13
CA SER A 106 3.63 3.26 -8.34
C SER A 106 2.31 4.02 -8.22
N GLY A 107 1.89 4.29 -7.00
CA GLY A 107 0.77 5.17 -6.71
C GLY A 107 1.03 6.64 -7.06
N PHE A 108 2.28 7.03 -7.33
CA PHE A 108 2.63 8.37 -7.79
C PHE A 108 2.65 8.50 -9.31
N ALA A 109 3.05 7.43 -10.01
CA ALA A 109 3.24 7.51 -11.46
C ALA A 109 1.90 7.65 -12.20
N ASN A 110 1.74 8.76 -12.92
CA ASN A 110 0.55 9.10 -13.70
C ASN A 110 -0.74 9.21 -12.87
N THR A 111 -0.62 9.61 -11.61
CA THR A 111 -1.75 9.89 -10.71
C THR A 111 -1.65 11.30 -10.16
N ASP A 112 -2.64 11.71 -9.39
CA ASP A 112 -2.67 12.99 -8.68
C ASP A 112 -2.15 12.89 -7.23
N LEU A 113 -1.53 11.77 -6.80
CA LEU A 113 -1.13 11.57 -5.41
C LEU A 113 -0.16 12.66 -4.92
N ASP A 114 0.91 12.97 -5.66
CA ASP A 114 1.88 14.00 -5.29
C ASP A 114 1.19 15.38 -5.18
N TYR A 115 0.34 15.71 -6.15
CA TYR A 115 -0.43 16.95 -6.14
C TYR A 115 -1.32 17.07 -4.90
N GLN A 116 -2.03 15.99 -4.56
CA GLN A 116 -2.93 15.95 -3.40
C GLN A 116 -2.17 16.08 -2.06
N LEU A 117 -1.02 15.42 -1.93
CA LEU A 117 -0.17 15.48 -0.75
C LEU A 117 0.43 16.88 -0.56
N ARG A 118 1.05 17.44 -1.60
CA ARG A 118 1.71 18.76 -1.54
C ARG A 118 0.73 19.89 -1.23
N ASN A 119 -0.46 19.86 -1.81
CA ASN A 119 -1.47 20.89 -1.53
C ASN A 119 -2.02 20.85 -0.10
N ARG A 120 -1.74 19.76 0.64
CA ARG A 120 -2.07 19.65 2.08
C ARG A 120 -0.86 19.83 2.98
N GLY A 121 0.31 20.18 2.42
CA GLY A 121 1.56 20.33 3.16
C GLY A 121 2.06 19.01 3.79
N ILE A 122 1.69 17.86 3.20
CA ILE A 122 2.10 16.55 3.70
C ILE A 122 3.44 16.18 3.10
N ASP A 123 4.43 15.92 3.96
CA ASP A 123 5.78 15.50 3.61
C ASP A 123 6.17 14.14 4.23
N HIS A 124 5.32 13.59 5.12
CA HIS A 124 5.49 12.29 5.75
C HIS A 124 4.34 11.38 5.33
N ILE A 125 4.66 10.21 4.77
CA ILE A 125 3.66 9.23 4.34
C ILE A 125 3.89 7.88 5.01
N ILE A 126 2.78 7.27 5.42
CA ILE A 126 2.73 5.90 5.97
C ILE A 126 2.06 5.03 4.94
N LEU A 127 2.74 3.98 4.48
CA LEU A 127 2.24 3.10 3.45
C LEU A 127 1.86 1.73 4.02
N ALA A 128 0.67 1.25 3.66
CA ALA A 128 0.14 -0.05 4.01
C ALA A 128 -0.77 -0.60 2.89
N GLY A 129 -1.03 -1.91 2.88
CA GLY A 129 -1.93 -2.57 1.94
C GLY A 129 -1.23 -3.52 0.98
N MET A 130 -1.63 -3.49 -0.27
CA MET A 130 -1.22 -4.43 -1.30
C MET A 130 -0.46 -3.73 -2.43
N ARG A 131 0.46 -4.39 -3.04
CA ARG A 131 1.23 -5.60 -2.74
C ARG A 131 2.66 -5.20 -2.38
N GLY A 132 3.26 -5.86 -1.38
CA GLY A 132 4.56 -5.48 -0.81
C GLY A 132 5.64 -5.22 -1.84
N ASN A 133 6.03 -6.25 -2.59
CA ASN A 133 7.10 -6.22 -3.60
C ASN A 133 6.69 -5.59 -4.95
N ALA A 134 5.57 -4.90 -5.00
CA ALA A 134 5.06 -4.25 -6.20
C ALA A 134 4.58 -2.83 -5.86
N CYS A 135 3.27 -2.65 -5.63
CA CYS A 135 2.68 -1.32 -5.48
C CYS A 135 3.21 -0.58 -4.26
N ILE A 136 3.37 -1.24 -3.12
CA ILE A 136 3.93 -0.63 -1.91
C ILE A 136 5.39 -0.22 -2.13
N GLU A 137 6.24 -1.14 -2.59
CA GLU A 137 7.66 -0.84 -2.78
C GLU A 137 7.90 0.24 -3.85
N ALA A 138 7.21 0.13 -5.00
CA ALA A 138 7.35 1.11 -6.07
C ALA A 138 6.88 2.50 -5.64
N THR A 139 5.77 2.59 -4.88
CA THR A 139 5.28 3.86 -4.34
C THR A 139 6.23 4.43 -3.29
N ALA A 140 6.76 3.58 -2.42
CA ALA A 140 7.72 3.98 -1.40
C ALA A 140 9.00 4.57 -2.01
N ARG A 141 9.60 3.87 -2.97
CA ARG A 141 10.80 4.33 -3.68
C ARG A 141 10.54 5.67 -4.39
N TYR A 142 9.44 5.76 -5.13
CA TYR A 142 9.08 6.99 -5.83
C TYR A 142 8.81 8.14 -4.87
N GLY A 143 8.17 7.87 -3.74
CA GLY A 143 7.95 8.86 -2.68
C GLY A 143 9.26 9.41 -2.10
N VAL A 144 10.25 8.55 -1.85
CA VAL A 144 11.59 8.98 -1.41
C VAL A 144 12.27 9.87 -2.46
N GLU A 145 12.20 9.49 -3.75
CA GLU A 145 12.75 10.30 -4.84
C GLU A 145 12.07 11.69 -4.96
N LEU A 146 10.79 11.78 -4.60
CA LEU A 146 10.06 13.05 -4.54
C LEU A 146 10.32 13.85 -3.25
N GLY A 147 11.08 13.30 -2.30
CA GLY A 147 11.46 13.97 -1.05
C GLY A 147 10.51 13.72 0.13
N TYR A 148 9.61 12.74 0.05
CA TYR A 148 8.77 12.36 1.19
C TYR A 148 9.53 11.53 2.21
N HIS A 149 9.24 11.77 3.50
CA HIS A 149 9.57 10.81 4.54
C HIS A 149 8.63 9.60 4.44
N VAL A 150 9.17 8.42 4.19
CA VAL A 150 8.39 7.20 3.94
C VAL A 150 8.53 6.21 5.08
N THR A 151 7.40 5.82 5.67
CA THR A 151 7.26 4.77 6.67
C THR A 151 6.48 3.59 6.06
N LEU A 152 6.97 2.38 6.20
CA LEU A 152 6.29 1.15 5.81
C LEU A 152 5.74 0.42 7.03
N VAL A 153 4.48 -0.04 6.96
CA VAL A 153 3.88 -0.84 8.03
C VAL A 153 3.91 -2.31 7.61
N LYS A 154 4.89 -3.05 8.14
CA LYS A 154 5.27 -4.39 7.65
C LYS A 154 4.20 -5.47 7.86
N ASP A 155 3.46 -5.41 8.96
CA ASP A 155 2.37 -6.34 9.29
C ASP A 155 0.99 -5.92 8.74
N ALA A 156 0.88 -4.67 8.24
CA ALA A 156 -0.25 -4.19 7.48
C ALA A 156 0.02 -4.16 5.96
N THR A 157 1.04 -4.88 5.50
CA THR A 157 1.42 -4.99 4.09
C THR A 157 1.69 -6.45 3.74
N ALA A 158 0.95 -7.02 2.78
CA ALA A 158 1.15 -8.40 2.36
C ALA A 158 1.67 -8.52 0.91
N ALA A 159 2.14 -9.72 0.57
CA ALA A 159 2.57 -10.12 -0.77
C ALA A 159 1.95 -11.49 -1.11
N PHE A 160 2.28 -12.07 -2.27
CA PHE A 160 1.79 -13.40 -2.65
C PHE A 160 2.55 -14.54 -1.98
N SER A 161 3.71 -14.25 -1.41
CA SER A 161 4.50 -15.23 -0.67
C SER A 161 5.35 -14.54 0.41
N HIS A 162 5.83 -15.34 1.37
CA HIS A 162 6.78 -14.85 2.37
C HIS A 162 8.08 -14.35 1.71
N ALA A 163 8.58 -15.04 0.68
CA ALA A 163 9.79 -14.62 -0.03
C ALA A 163 9.63 -13.25 -0.69
N GLU A 164 8.47 -12.96 -1.31
CA GLU A 164 8.18 -11.65 -1.88
C GLU A 164 8.07 -10.57 -0.78
N TRP A 165 7.42 -10.90 0.33
CA TRP A 165 7.30 -9.99 1.46
C TRP A 165 8.66 -9.67 2.10
N ALA A 166 9.47 -10.71 2.36
CA ALA A 166 10.81 -10.56 2.93
C ALA A 166 11.74 -9.78 2.00
N ALA A 167 11.66 -10.03 0.69
CA ALA A 167 12.44 -9.25 -0.29
C ALA A 167 12.20 -7.75 -0.14
N THR A 168 10.94 -7.32 0.05
CA THR A 168 10.65 -5.91 0.29
C THR A 168 11.05 -5.47 1.69
N MET A 169 10.51 -6.12 2.72
CA MET A 169 10.57 -5.58 4.09
C MET A 169 11.92 -5.78 4.76
N GLU A 170 12.63 -6.87 4.45
CA GLU A 170 13.88 -7.25 5.12
C GLU A 170 15.13 -6.94 4.29
N VAL A 171 14.99 -6.95 2.94
CA VAL A 171 16.14 -6.77 2.05
C VAL A 171 16.15 -5.37 1.43
N ASN A 172 15.08 -4.98 0.75
CA ASN A 172 15.07 -3.76 -0.06
C ASN A 172 14.74 -2.51 0.77
N ALA A 173 13.66 -2.54 1.54
CA ALA A 173 13.16 -1.37 2.28
C ALA A 173 14.18 -0.76 3.25
N PRO A 174 15.05 -1.53 3.95
CA PRO A 174 16.10 -0.96 4.77
C PRO A 174 17.09 -0.05 4.03
N ALA A 175 17.15 -0.13 2.70
CA ALA A 175 18.03 0.72 1.90
C ALA A 175 17.40 2.07 1.52
N PHE A 176 16.07 2.22 1.55
CA PHE A 176 15.39 3.43 1.09
C PHE A 176 14.32 3.97 2.05
N ALA A 177 13.58 3.12 2.77
CA ALA A 177 12.55 3.59 3.69
C ALA A 177 13.17 4.28 4.91
N HIS A 178 12.54 5.34 5.38
CA HIS A 178 12.98 6.04 6.59
C HIS A 178 12.63 5.28 7.86
N ALA A 179 11.53 4.52 7.82
CA ALA A 179 11.13 3.63 8.90
C ALA A 179 10.38 2.40 8.37
N ILE A 180 10.55 1.26 9.05
CA ILE A 180 9.80 0.03 8.85
C ILE A 180 9.29 -0.39 10.22
N VAL A 181 7.98 -0.43 10.39
CA VAL A 181 7.34 -0.57 11.70
C VAL A 181 6.22 -1.60 11.66
N THR A 182 5.79 -2.03 12.83
CA THR A 182 4.54 -2.75 13.03
C THR A 182 3.36 -1.78 13.18
N THR A 183 2.15 -2.30 13.03
CA THR A 183 0.91 -1.56 13.31
C THR A 183 0.88 -1.06 14.75
N ALA A 184 1.25 -1.88 15.72
CA ALA A 184 1.28 -1.49 17.13
C ALA A 184 2.25 -0.32 17.39
N GLU A 185 3.43 -0.32 16.78
CA GLU A 185 4.41 0.75 16.91
C GLU A 185 3.88 2.08 16.34
N ILE A 186 3.34 2.07 15.13
CA ILE A 186 2.85 3.29 14.50
C ILE A 186 1.58 3.82 15.16
N VAL A 187 0.66 2.94 15.55
CA VAL A 187 -0.56 3.34 16.30
C VAL A 187 -0.19 3.95 17.65
N GLY A 188 0.77 3.36 18.37
CA GLY A 188 1.27 3.95 19.61
C GLY A 188 1.83 5.37 19.42
N GLN A 189 2.53 5.62 18.32
CA GLN A 189 3.06 6.97 18.01
C GLN A 189 1.97 7.95 17.61
N ILE A 190 1.06 7.54 16.74
CA ILE A 190 -0.08 8.34 16.30
C ILE A 190 -0.91 8.79 17.52
N SER A 191 -1.13 7.89 18.47
CA SER A 191 -1.91 8.14 19.69
C SER A 191 -1.14 8.88 20.79
N GLY A 192 0.14 9.21 20.59
CA GLY A 192 0.99 9.82 21.60
C GLY A 192 1.36 8.92 22.79
N ALA A 193 1.03 7.62 22.71
CA ALA A 193 1.27 6.64 23.77
C ALA A 193 2.58 5.86 23.61
N GLY A 194 3.25 5.99 22.46
CA GLY A 194 4.47 5.24 22.12
C GLY A 194 5.74 6.10 22.13
N PRO A 195 6.92 5.46 22.23
CA PRO A 195 8.19 6.16 22.09
C PRO A 195 8.32 6.75 20.68
N ARG A 196 8.94 7.94 20.57
CA ARG A 196 9.28 8.53 19.28
C ARG A 196 10.24 7.60 18.52
N MET A 197 9.93 7.29 17.28
CA MET A 197 10.81 6.45 16.45
C MET A 197 12.15 7.13 16.20
N THR A 198 13.21 6.34 16.38
CA THR A 198 14.53 6.69 15.87
C THR A 198 14.57 6.31 14.38
N PRO A 199 14.88 7.24 13.47
CA PRO A 199 15.02 6.93 12.04
C PRO A 199 16.01 5.78 11.81
N LEU A 200 15.77 4.92 10.82
CA LEU A 200 16.66 3.79 10.46
C LEU A 200 18.12 4.23 10.25
N ALA A 201 18.34 5.43 9.71
CA ALA A 201 19.67 6.00 9.54
C ALA A 201 20.41 6.19 10.87
N ALA A 202 19.72 6.63 11.92
CA ALA A 202 20.33 6.82 13.25
C ALA A 202 20.58 5.47 13.97
N GLN A 203 19.77 4.45 13.72
CA GLN A 203 19.99 3.10 14.25
C GLN A 203 21.24 2.43 13.65
N ARG A 204 21.56 2.69 12.38
CA ARG A 204 22.77 2.16 11.73
C ARG A 204 24.06 2.81 12.26
N GLN A 205 24.03 4.11 12.62
CA GLN A 205 25.19 4.80 13.19
C GLN A 205 25.53 4.34 14.62
N ALA A 206 24.55 3.82 15.37
CA ALA A 206 24.78 3.30 16.71
C ALA A 206 25.39 1.90 16.75
N ASN A 207 25.42 1.18 15.61
CA ASN A 207 25.92 -0.20 15.49
C ASN A 207 27.30 -0.30 14.75
N HIS A 208 27.95 0.84 14.51
CA HIS A 208 29.32 1.01 14.02
C HIS A 208 30.17 1.76 15.04
#